data_789057c09af0f5b07a9318f7f78b512e
#
_entry.id   789057c09af0f5b07a9318f7f78b512e
#
_cell.length_a   1.000
_cell.length_b   1.000
_cell.length_c   1.000
_cell.angle_alpha   90.00
_cell.angle_beta   90.00
_cell.angle_gamma   90.00
#
_symmetry.space_group_name_H-M   'P 1'
#
loop_
_entity.id
_entity.type
_entity.pdbx_description
1 polymer ?
#
loop_
_entity_poly.entity_id
_entity_poly.type
_entity_poly.pdbx_seq_one_letter_code
_entity_poly.pdbx_strand_id
1 'polypeptide(L)'
;MHNGSVTTPFGRRPMTLALVRAQFKTSEIRDGKSADKWKVYRDVCDARALLGLRDRALAVLNALLSFFPETELNHGENLVVFPSNAQLITRANGIAGTTLRENLAVLVNAGLINRNDSPNGKRYVRRARDGAVETAYGFSLSPLLARSEEFALMAQQVAEDARRLKFVKERTTIVRRDVRKLITAAIEDGAAGDWATIETAYVAAVGRLRTAKSKTDFEAILDELSLLRDGVLNILQCQVFPQESDTSDSGIRHHIQNSNTESITELEPSSEMELGKTTVQNRSLQAETLKAFPIGLVMRACPEIESYGPGGEVRNWRDLMSAAVVVRSTLGVTASAYQDACEAMGPENAAVAMAAILERAGHINSAGGYLRNLTSRSRRGEFSLGPMLMALLKANSGGKMRA
;
A
#
# COMPACT_ATOMS: atom_id res chain seq x y z
N MET A 1 5.56 -42.20 13.04
CA MET A 1 4.30 -42.45 12.27
C MET A 1 3.17 -41.76 13.00
N HIS A 2 2.76 -40.58 12.52
CA HIS A 2 1.60 -39.89 13.04
C HIS A 2 0.35 -40.54 12.43
N ASN A 3 -0.31 -41.39 13.19
CA ASN A 3 -1.64 -41.83 12.84
C ASN A 3 -2.57 -40.62 12.90
N GLY A 4 -2.83 -40.03 11.74
CA GLY A 4 -3.84 -39.00 11.55
C GLY A 4 -5.24 -39.58 11.79
N SER A 5 -5.58 -39.86 13.04
CA SER A 5 -6.95 -40.18 13.39
C SER A 5 -7.76 -38.92 13.31
N VAL A 6 -8.60 -38.84 12.30
CA VAL A 6 -9.71 -37.85 12.19
C VAL A 6 -10.60 -38.09 13.39
N THR A 7 -10.34 -37.40 14.51
CA THR A 7 -11.19 -37.50 15.68
C THR A 7 -12.39 -36.58 15.51
N THR A 8 -13.58 -37.16 15.54
CA THR A 8 -14.82 -36.38 15.65
C THR A 8 -14.80 -35.60 16.96
N PRO A 9 -15.08 -34.27 16.94
CA PRO A 9 -15.19 -33.51 18.18
C PRO A 9 -16.19 -34.19 19.13
N PHE A 10 -15.78 -34.41 20.37
CA PHE A 10 -16.66 -34.98 21.39
C PHE A 10 -17.84 -34.02 21.60
N GLY A 11 -19.02 -34.45 21.25
CA GLY A 11 -20.26 -33.67 21.25
C GLY A 11 -20.98 -33.69 19.90
N ARG A 12 -22.23 -33.32 19.89
CA ARG A 12 -23.17 -33.40 18.76
C ARG A 12 -22.87 -32.50 17.54
N ARG A 13 -21.62 -32.06 17.35
CA ARG A 13 -21.29 -31.24 16.19
C ARG A 13 -20.99 -32.11 14.97
N PRO A 14 -21.63 -31.84 13.84
CA PRO A 14 -21.32 -32.54 12.61
C PRO A 14 -19.92 -32.15 12.11
N MET A 15 -19.17 -33.12 11.59
CA MET A 15 -17.92 -32.89 10.91
C MET A 15 -18.21 -32.22 9.57
N THR A 16 -17.57 -31.12 9.30
CA THR A 16 -17.71 -30.42 8.02
C THR A 16 -16.50 -30.68 7.13
N LEU A 17 -16.70 -30.69 5.80
CA LEU A 17 -15.60 -30.82 4.83
C LEU A 17 -14.50 -29.75 5.02
N ALA A 18 -14.88 -28.57 5.49
CA ALA A 18 -13.92 -27.50 5.82
C ALA A 18 -12.97 -27.91 6.97
N LEU A 19 -13.49 -28.55 8.03
CA LEU A 19 -12.68 -29.06 9.12
C LEU A 19 -11.76 -30.19 8.67
N VAL A 20 -12.24 -31.08 7.81
CA VAL A 20 -11.43 -32.16 7.23
C VAL A 20 -10.29 -31.59 6.39
N ARG A 21 -10.57 -30.61 5.52
CA ARG A 21 -9.54 -29.94 4.72
C ARG A 21 -8.51 -29.20 5.57
N ALA A 22 -8.94 -28.55 6.65
CA ALA A 22 -8.05 -27.90 7.60
C ALA A 22 -7.11 -28.91 8.31
N GLN A 23 -7.61 -30.10 8.64
CA GLN A 23 -6.80 -31.19 9.21
C GLN A 23 -5.77 -31.72 8.20
N PHE A 24 -6.14 -31.90 6.92
CA PHE A 24 -5.18 -32.30 5.87
C PHE A 24 -4.07 -31.27 5.67
N LYS A 25 -4.41 -29.98 5.62
CA LYS A 25 -3.39 -28.92 5.57
C LYS A 25 -2.44 -28.94 6.76
N THR A 26 -2.91 -29.37 7.91
CA THR A 26 -2.10 -29.46 9.13
C THR A 26 -1.16 -30.70 9.10
N SER A 27 -1.49 -31.74 8.34
CA SER A 27 -0.64 -32.92 8.17
C SER A 27 0.46 -32.72 7.10
N GLU A 28 0.36 -31.68 6.28
CA GLU A 28 1.33 -31.35 5.22
C GLU A 28 2.35 -30.27 5.63
N ILE A 29 2.54 -30.07 6.95
CA ILE A 29 3.54 -29.10 7.44
C ILE A 29 4.93 -29.59 6.99
N ARG A 30 5.70 -28.74 6.34
CA ARG A 30 7.07 -29.02 5.92
C ARG A 30 7.94 -29.30 7.13
N ASP A 31 8.80 -30.33 7.02
CA ASP A 31 9.79 -30.63 8.04
C ASP A 31 10.68 -29.41 8.32
N GLY A 32 10.94 -29.14 9.59
CA GLY A 32 11.74 -28.00 10.02
C GLY A 32 11.03 -26.64 10.02
N LYS A 33 9.71 -26.58 9.73
CA LYS A 33 8.95 -25.32 9.83
C LYS A 33 8.87 -24.89 11.29
N SER A 34 9.27 -23.63 11.57
CA SER A 34 9.11 -22.98 12.87
C SER A 34 8.47 -21.59 12.71
N ALA A 35 7.80 -21.12 13.76
CA ALA A 35 7.23 -19.78 13.81
C ALA A 35 7.10 -19.27 15.24
N ASP A 36 7.44 -18.01 15.50
CA ASP A 36 7.17 -17.36 16.78
C ASP A 36 5.67 -17.26 17.04
N LYS A 37 5.21 -17.87 18.14
CA LYS A 37 3.78 -17.94 18.48
C LYS A 37 3.13 -16.57 18.67
N TRP A 38 3.88 -15.60 19.20
CA TRP A 38 3.36 -14.27 19.45
C TRP A 38 3.31 -13.42 18.17
N LYS A 39 4.25 -13.66 17.25
CA LYS A 39 4.18 -13.06 15.91
C LYS A 39 2.96 -13.57 15.17
N VAL A 40 2.76 -14.89 15.12
CA VAL A 40 1.56 -15.49 14.52
C VAL A 40 0.28 -14.98 15.18
N TYR A 41 0.27 -14.82 16.49
CA TYR A 41 -0.87 -14.24 17.20
C TYR A 41 -1.15 -12.81 16.79
N ARG A 42 -0.13 -11.94 16.65
CA ARG A 42 -0.29 -10.56 16.17
C ARG A 42 -0.84 -10.53 14.75
N ASP A 43 -0.30 -11.36 13.87
CA ASP A 43 -0.79 -11.49 12.49
C ASP A 43 -2.28 -11.91 12.43
N VAL A 44 -2.70 -12.85 13.29
CA VAL A 44 -4.10 -13.24 13.47
C VAL A 44 -4.95 -12.10 14.02
N CYS A 45 -4.45 -11.30 14.97
CA CYS A 45 -5.14 -10.13 15.50
C CYS A 45 -5.37 -9.06 14.41
N ASP A 46 -4.37 -8.79 13.60
CA ASP A 46 -4.46 -7.84 12.50
C ASP A 46 -5.41 -8.33 11.41
N ALA A 47 -5.38 -9.62 11.10
CA ALA A 47 -6.26 -10.27 10.14
C ALA A 47 -7.66 -10.63 10.68
N ARG A 48 -8.00 -10.26 11.92
CA ARG A 48 -9.23 -10.69 12.62
C ARG A 48 -10.52 -10.49 11.83
N ALA A 49 -10.61 -9.39 11.08
CA ALA A 49 -11.78 -9.07 10.28
C ALA A 49 -11.98 -10.06 9.11
N LEU A 50 -10.89 -10.46 8.45
CA LEU A 50 -10.89 -11.44 7.37
C LEU A 50 -11.19 -12.85 7.90
N LEU A 51 -10.75 -13.16 9.12
CA LEU A 51 -10.98 -14.44 9.78
C LEU A 51 -12.33 -14.52 10.50
N GLY A 52 -13.13 -13.46 10.52
CA GLY A 52 -14.41 -13.39 11.21
C GLY A 52 -14.29 -13.51 12.74
N LEU A 53 -13.15 -13.10 13.32
CA LEU A 53 -12.88 -13.24 14.75
C LEU A 53 -13.31 -11.97 15.51
N ARG A 54 -13.83 -12.20 16.72
CA ARG A 54 -14.15 -11.15 17.68
C ARG A 54 -13.08 -11.12 18.80
N ASP A 55 -12.99 -10.01 19.50
CA ASP A 55 -11.97 -9.78 20.55
C ASP A 55 -11.95 -10.87 21.63
N ARG A 56 -13.11 -11.41 21.98
CA ARG A 56 -13.19 -12.53 22.95
C ARG A 56 -12.56 -13.82 22.43
N ALA A 57 -12.66 -14.11 21.13
CA ALA A 57 -12.00 -15.27 20.54
C ALA A 57 -10.46 -15.09 20.57
N LEU A 58 -9.98 -13.88 20.30
CA LEU A 58 -8.56 -13.53 20.40
C LEU A 58 -8.04 -13.67 21.85
N ALA A 59 -8.82 -13.22 22.84
CA ALA A 59 -8.47 -13.41 24.25
C ALA A 59 -8.35 -14.90 24.63
N VAL A 60 -9.24 -15.76 24.12
CA VAL A 60 -9.16 -17.22 24.32
C VAL A 60 -7.94 -17.81 23.61
N LEU A 61 -7.62 -17.34 22.39
CA LEU A 61 -6.44 -17.78 21.65
C LEU A 61 -5.16 -17.40 22.40
N ASN A 62 -5.08 -16.16 22.89
CA ASN A 62 -3.97 -15.69 23.73
C ASN A 62 -3.79 -16.57 24.96
N ALA A 63 -4.89 -16.85 25.67
CA ALA A 63 -4.87 -17.75 26.82
C ALA A 63 -4.35 -19.15 26.46
N LEU A 64 -4.76 -19.73 25.33
CA LEU A 64 -4.26 -21.02 24.86
C LEU A 64 -2.76 -20.99 24.57
N LEU A 65 -2.27 -19.98 23.84
CA LEU A 65 -0.85 -19.80 23.54
C LEU A 65 0.02 -19.63 24.78
N SER A 66 -0.52 -19.01 25.84
CA SER A 66 0.20 -18.84 27.11
C SER A 66 0.43 -20.15 27.88
N PHE A 67 -0.28 -21.23 27.53
CA PHE A 67 -0.07 -22.56 28.09
C PHE A 67 1.01 -23.36 27.36
N PHE A 68 1.40 -22.95 26.17
CA PHE A 68 2.53 -23.54 25.48
C PHE A 68 3.82 -22.86 25.98
N PRO A 69 4.78 -23.63 26.56
CA PRO A 69 5.93 -23.01 27.23
C PRO A 69 6.89 -22.32 26.25
N GLU A 70 7.16 -22.95 25.12
CA GLU A 70 8.13 -22.45 24.16
C GLU A 70 7.61 -21.20 23.40
N THR A 71 8.53 -20.34 23.00
CA THR A 71 8.21 -19.15 22.22
C THR A 71 7.95 -19.49 20.74
N GLU A 72 8.66 -20.51 20.25
CA GLU A 72 8.53 -20.99 18.90
C GLU A 72 7.62 -22.22 18.81
N LEU A 73 6.79 -22.26 17.79
CA LEU A 73 6.02 -23.43 17.38
C LEU A 73 6.86 -24.20 16.36
N ASN A 74 7.37 -25.39 16.74
CA ASN A 74 8.22 -26.20 15.86
C ASN A 74 7.49 -27.46 15.40
N HIS A 75 7.67 -27.85 14.12
CA HIS A 75 7.01 -29.03 13.54
C HIS A 75 7.35 -30.34 14.27
N GLY A 76 8.54 -30.47 14.83
CA GLY A 76 8.97 -31.69 15.55
C GLY A 76 8.43 -31.82 16.98
N GLU A 77 7.75 -30.80 17.50
CA GLU A 77 7.28 -30.74 18.88
C GLU A 77 5.79 -31.08 19.03
N ASN A 78 5.42 -31.48 20.24
CA ASN A 78 4.02 -31.71 20.56
C ASN A 78 3.30 -30.36 20.81
N LEU A 79 2.67 -29.81 19.79
CA LEU A 79 1.96 -28.53 19.81
C LEU A 79 0.57 -28.61 20.47
N VAL A 80 0.34 -29.56 21.39
CA VAL A 80 -0.95 -29.74 22.07
C VAL A 80 -0.91 -29.17 23.48
N VAL A 81 -1.83 -28.25 23.76
CA VAL A 81 -2.05 -27.69 25.10
C VAL A 81 -3.34 -28.29 25.71
N PHE A 82 -3.32 -28.52 27.02
CA PHE A 82 -4.39 -29.23 27.72
C PHE A 82 -4.91 -28.49 28.97
N PRO A 83 -5.11 -27.15 28.93
CA PRO A 83 -5.65 -26.42 30.06
C PRO A 83 -7.08 -26.85 30.41
N SER A 84 -7.43 -26.79 31.67
CA SER A 84 -8.82 -26.93 32.12
C SER A 84 -9.64 -25.68 31.72
N ASN A 85 -10.96 -25.82 31.67
CA ASN A 85 -11.83 -24.66 31.38
C ASN A 85 -11.67 -23.55 32.45
N ALA A 86 -11.48 -23.93 33.72
CA ALA A 86 -11.24 -22.98 34.81
C ALA A 86 -9.97 -22.16 34.58
N GLN A 87 -8.87 -22.82 34.21
CA GLN A 87 -7.60 -22.14 33.90
C GLN A 87 -7.74 -21.22 32.69
N LEU A 88 -8.46 -21.64 31.64
CA LEU A 88 -8.72 -20.80 30.46
C LEU A 88 -9.60 -19.60 30.81
N ILE A 89 -10.62 -19.76 31.63
CA ILE A 89 -11.49 -18.66 32.11
C ILE A 89 -10.63 -17.61 32.84
N THR A 90 -9.79 -18.04 33.75
CA THR A 90 -8.90 -17.14 34.52
C THR A 90 -7.95 -16.37 33.60
N ARG A 91 -7.28 -17.05 32.65
CA ARG A 91 -6.34 -16.40 31.72
C ARG A 91 -6.98 -15.59 30.64
N ALA A 92 -8.26 -15.87 30.30
CA ALA A 92 -9.04 -15.10 29.33
C ALA A 92 -9.88 -14.00 30.01
N ASN A 93 -9.36 -13.40 31.08
CA ASN A 93 -9.98 -12.28 31.80
C ASN A 93 -11.34 -12.58 32.42
N GLY A 94 -11.54 -13.78 32.95
CA GLY A 94 -12.74 -14.15 33.70
C GLY A 94 -14.01 -14.32 32.83
N ILE A 95 -13.89 -14.64 31.57
CA ILE A 95 -15.05 -14.84 30.69
C ILE A 95 -15.99 -15.96 31.19
N ALA A 96 -17.27 -15.84 30.93
CA ALA A 96 -18.25 -16.89 31.31
C ALA A 96 -17.95 -18.21 30.59
N GLY A 97 -18.23 -19.35 31.26
CA GLY A 97 -17.94 -20.67 30.70
C GLY A 97 -18.71 -20.99 29.39
N THR A 98 -19.88 -20.42 29.20
CA THR A 98 -20.64 -20.49 27.93
C THR A 98 -19.90 -19.75 26.82
N THR A 99 -19.47 -18.51 27.10
CA THR A 99 -18.70 -17.68 26.19
C THR A 99 -17.37 -18.33 25.82
N LEU A 100 -16.67 -19.00 26.78
CA LEU A 100 -15.46 -19.77 26.49
C LEU A 100 -15.73 -20.85 25.45
N ARG A 101 -16.80 -21.67 25.64
CA ARG A 101 -17.13 -22.76 24.73
C ARG A 101 -17.49 -22.26 23.32
N GLU A 102 -18.22 -21.17 23.23
CA GLU A 102 -18.56 -20.53 21.96
C GLU A 102 -17.29 -20.04 21.23
N ASN A 103 -16.40 -19.34 21.92
CA ASN A 103 -15.19 -18.81 21.29
C ASN A 103 -14.18 -19.91 20.95
N LEU A 104 -14.06 -20.97 21.73
CA LEU A 104 -13.29 -22.16 21.33
C LEU A 104 -13.85 -22.78 20.04
N ALA A 105 -15.18 -22.83 19.92
CA ALA A 105 -15.82 -23.31 18.70
C ALA A 105 -15.54 -22.40 17.50
N VAL A 106 -15.53 -21.07 17.69
CA VAL A 106 -15.14 -20.11 16.64
C VAL A 106 -13.71 -20.34 16.20
N LEU A 107 -12.76 -20.50 17.13
CA LEU A 107 -11.35 -20.76 16.82
C LEU A 107 -11.15 -22.07 16.03
N VAL A 108 -11.88 -23.13 16.39
CA VAL A 108 -11.84 -24.42 15.66
C VAL A 108 -12.43 -24.23 14.26
N ASN A 109 -13.58 -23.57 14.12
CA ASN A 109 -14.23 -23.36 12.83
C ASN A 109 -13.40 -22.46 11.90
N ALA A 110 -12.67 -21.47 12.46
CA ALA A 110 -11.74 -20.63 11.71
C ALA A 110 -10.43 -21.37 11.34
N GLY A 111 -10.25 -22.61 11.80
CA GLY A 111 -9.06 -23.41 11.52
C GLY A 111 -7.79 -22.83 12.16
N LEU A 112 -7.90 -22.23 13.35
CA LEU A 112 -6.78 -21.73 14.12
C LEU A 112 -6.25 -22.75 15.12
N ILE A 113 -7.13 -23.58 15.63
CA ILE A 113 -6.79 -24.68 16.54
C ILE A 113 -7.55 -25.95 16.14
N ASN A 114 -6.97 -27.09 16.43
CA ASN A 114 -7.66 -28.37 16.33
C ASN A 114 -7.94 -28.90 17.73
N ARG A 115 -9.01 -29.67 17.86
CA ARG A 115 -9.37 -30.33 19.12
C ARG A 115 -9.06 -31.82 19.03
N ASN A 116 -8.18 -32.28 19.90
CA ASN A 116 -7.87 -33.69 20.07
C ASN A 116 -8.67 -34.23 21.27
N ASP A 117 -9.73 -34.96 21.01
CA ASP A 117 -10.62 -35.50 22.07
C ASP A 117 -10.10 -36.84 22.61
N SER A 118 -10.12 -36.97 23.93
CA SER A 118 -9.82 -38.22 24.60
C SER A 118 -11.08 -39.11 24.71
N PRO A 119 -10.92 -40.40 24.88
CA PRO A 119 -12.06 -41.31 25.08
C PRO A 119 -12.98 -40.91 26.25
N ASN A 120 -12.42 -40.25 27.28
CA ASN A 120 -13.16 -39.82 28.47
C ASN A 120 -13.56 -38.36 28.47
N GLY A 121 -13.33 -37.61 27.36
CA GLY A 121 -13.60 -36.17 27.25
C GLY A 121 -12.75 -35.27 28.12
N LYS A 122 -11.80 -35.82 28.90
CA LYS A 122 -10.83 -35.05 29.71
C LYS A 122 -9.58 -34.74 28.90
N ARG A 123 -8.97 -33.59 29.16
CA ARG A 123 -7.71 -33.20 28.52
C ARG A 123 -6.55 -33.64 29.38
N TYR A 124 -5.62 -34.42 28.83
CA TYR A 124 -4.43 -34.94 29.54
C TYR A 124 -3.36 -35.39 28.53
N VAL A 125 -2.16 -35.57 29.05
CA VAL A 125 -1.02 -36.14 28.33
C VAL A 125 -0.74 -37.52 28.87
N ARG A 126 -0.60 -38.49 27.96
CA ARG A 126 -0.10 -39.81 28.26
C ARG A 126 1.39 -39.84 27.93
N ARG A 127 2.19 -40.20 28.91
CA ARG A 127 3.64 -40.34 28.74
C ARG A 127 4.02 -41.81 28.75
N ALA A 128 4.97 -42.17 27.89
CA ALA A 128 5.59 -43.48 27.88
C ALA A 128 6.52 -43.65 29.10
N ARG A 129 7.02 -44.85 29.33
CA ARG A 129 7.92 -45.14 30.48
C ARG A 129 9.22 -44.37 30.44
N ASP A 130 9.68 -43.96 29.27
CA ASP A 130 10.87 -43.14 29.03
C ASP A 130 10.63 -41.63 29.21
N GLY A 131 9.40 -41.23 29.60
CA GLY A 131 9.00 -39.83 29.75
C GLY A 131 8.56 -39.13 28.48
N ALA A 132 8.74 -39.75 27.31
CA ALA A 132 8.28 -39.20 26.04
C ALA A 132 6.76 -39.10 25.98
N VAL A 133 6.24 -38.06 25.27
CA VAL A 133 4.81 -37.89 25.10
C VAL A 133 4.29 -38.90 24.06
N GLU A 134 3.53 -39.89 24.51
CA GLU A 134 2.91 -40.92 23.67
C GLU A 134 1.67 -40.34 22.94
N THR A 135 0.80 -39.68 23.71
CA THR A 135 -0.45 -39.10 23.19
C THR A 135 -0.86 -37.89 24.01
N ALA A 136 -1.25 -36.82 23.36
CA ALA A 136 -1.76 -35.62 24.02
C ALA A 136 -3.20 -35.30 23.54
N TYR A 137 -4.08 -35.16 24.54
CA TYR A 137 -5.49 -34.81 24.31
C TYR A 137 -5.75 -33.38 24.80
N GLY A 138 -6.20 -32.51 23.89
CA GLY A 138 -6.39 -31.12 24.22
C GLY A 138 -6.62 -30.29 22.97
N PHE A 139 -6.03 -29.11 22.92
CA PHE A 139 -6.08 -28.23 21.76
C PHE A 139 -4.72 -28.23 21.07
N SER A 140 -4.70 -28.64 19.80
CA SER A 140 -3.50 -28.56 18.95
C SER A 140 -3.37 -27.16 18.37
N LEU A 141 -2.17 -26.59 18.49
CA LEU A 141 -1.76 -25.33 17.91
C LEU A 141 -1.11 -25.51 16.51
N SER A 142 -1.02 -26.77 16.03
CA SER A 142 -0.42 -27.07 14.72
C SER A 142 -1.04 -26.26 13.56
N PRO A 143 -2.35 -25.95 13.53
CA PRO A 143 -2.89 -25.09 12.47
C PRO A 143 -2.30 -23.68 12.43
N LEU A 144 -1.88 -23.13 13.58
CA LEU A 144 -1.22 -21.82 13.64
C LEU A 144 0.15 -21.87 12.96
N LEU A 145 0.90 -22.94 13.17
CA LEU A 145 2.18 -23.15 12.48
C LEU A 145 1.97 -23.40 10.98
N ALA A 146 1.02 -24.28 10.63
CA ALA A 146 0.73 -24.63 9.24
C ALA A 146 0.40 -23.39 8.38
N ARG A 147 -0.43 -22.49 8.95
CA ARG A 147 -0.98 -21.31 8.28
C ARG A 147 -0.26 -20.00 8.65
N SER A 148 0.89 -20.04 9.30
CA SER A 148 1.61 -18.84 9.76
C SER A 148 1.87 -17.83 8.64
N GLU A 149 2.26 -18.31 7.46
CA GLU A 149 2.49 -17.47 6.27
C GLU A 149 1.19 -16.87 5.71
N GLU A 150 0.10 -17.66 5.71
CA GLU A 150 -1.24 -17.18 5.30
C GLU A 150 -1.71 -16.03 6.19
N PHE A 151 -1.53 -16.16 7.52
CA PHE A 151 -1.88 -15.08 8.46
C PHE A 151 -1.02 -13.83 8.27
N ALA A 152 0.27 -13.99 8.03
CA ALA A 152 1.17 -12.88 7.75
C ALA A 152 0.76 -12.13 6.47
N LEU A 153 0.39 -12.85 5.40
CA LEU A 153 -0.10 -12.24 4.17
C LEU A 153 -1.43 -11.49 4.38
N MET A 154 -2.37 -12.10 5.13
CA MET A 154 -3.64 -11.44 5.48
C MET A 154 -3.42 -10.16 6.30
N ALA A 155 -2.52 -10.19 7.27
CA ALA A 155 -2.16 -9.04 8.09
C ALA A 155 -1.55 -7.91 7.24
N GLN A 156 -0.64 -8.25 6.32
CA GLN A 156 -0.05 -7.31 5.36
C GLN A 156 -1.11 -6.69 4.45
N GLN A 157 -2.05 -7.49 3.95
CA GLN A 157 -3.15 -6.99 3.13
C GLN A 157 -4.02 -5.99 3.89
N VAL A 158 -4.42 -6.30 5.13
CA VAL A 158 -5.21 -5.39 5.97
C VAL A 158 -4.47 -4.08 6.23
N ALA A 159 -3.16 -4.17 6.54
CA ALA A 159 -2.33 -2.99 6.76
C ALA A 159 -2.20 -2.12 5.49
N GLU A 160 -2.04 -2.75 4.33
CA GLU A 160 -1.94 -2.05 3.05
C GLU A 160 -3.28 -1.38 2.68
N ASP A 161 -4.41 -2.07 2.86
CA ASP A 161 -5.72 -1.50 2.59
C ASP A 161 -6.03 -0.32 3.53
N ALA A 162 -5.61 -0.41 4.80
CA ALA A 162 -5.73 0.70 5.74
C ALA A 162 -4.87 1.92 5.33
N ARG A 163 -3.63 1.68 4.86
CA ARG A 163 -2.76 2.74 4.34
C ARG A 163 -3.34 3.40 3.10
N ARG A 164 -3.86 2.61 2.16
CA ARG A 164 -4.51 3.11 0.94
C ARG A 164 -5.73 3.96 1.28
N LEU A 165 -6.57 3.49 2.19
CA LEU A 165 -7.74 4.25 2.65
C LEU A 165 -7.32 5.58 3.29
N LYS A 166 -6.28 5.57 4.14
CA LYS A 166 -5.74 6.78 4.77
C LYS A 166 -5.27 7.77 3.70
N PHE A 167 -4.49 7.31 2.74
CA PHE A 167 -3.97 8.14 1.64
C PHE A 167 -5.10 8.79 0.82
N VAL A 168 -6.15 8.02 0.45
CA VAL A 168 -7.29 8.57 -0.29
C VAL A 168 -8.03 9.63 0.54
N LYS A 169 -8.23 9.40 1.84
CA LYS A 169 -8.84 10.39 2.75
C LYS A 169 -8.05 11.69 2.84
N GLU A 170 -6.73 11.59 2.98
CA GLU A 170 -5.83 12.74 3.01
C GLU A 170 -5.93 13.54 1.71
N ARG A 171 -5.83 12.85 0.57
CA ARG A 171 -5.94 13.48 -0.75
C ARG A 171 -7.30 14.15 -0.97
N THR A 172 -8.39 13.49 -0.58
CA THR A 172 -9.75 14.07 -0.63
C THR A 172 -9.84 15.35 0.21
N THR A 173 -9.20 15.37 1.38
CA THR A 173 -9.18 16.54 2.25
C THR A 173 -8.43 17.71 1.62
N ILE A 174 -7.30 17.45 0.97
CA ILE A 174 -6.50 18.47 0.27
C ILE A 174 -7.32 19.04 -0.89
N VAL A 175 -7.81 18.19 -1.80
CA VAL A 175 -8.56 18.64 -2.98
C VAL A 175 -9.82 19.41 -2.57
N ARG A 176 -10.54 18.97 -1.53
CA ARG A 176 -11.67 19.70 -0.99
C ARG A 176 -11.31 21.13 -0.56
N ARG A 177 -10.17 21.32 0.12
CA ARG A 177 -9.69 22.64 0.53
C ARG A 177 -9.30 23.50 -0.66
N ASP A 178 -8.63 22.89 -1.65
CA ASP A 178 -8.20 23.58 -2.86
C ASP A 178 -9.41 24.09 -3.65
N VAL A 179 -10.41 23.23 -3.91
CA VAL A 179 -11.66 23.62 -4.59
C VAL A 179 -12.36 24.77 -3.84
N ARG A 180 -12.46 24.69 -2.51
CA ARG A 180 -13.09 25.77 -1.73
C ARG A 180 -12.36 27.10 -1.89
N LYS A 181 -11.01 27.08 -1.80
CA LYS A 181 -10.20 28.30 -1.97
C LYS A 181 -10.36 28.88 -3.37
N LEU A 182 -10.33 28.02 -4.41
CA LEU A 182 -10.49 28.47 -5.80
C LEU A 182 -11.87 29.10 -6.04
N ILE A 183 -12.96 28.49 -5.55
CA ILE A 183 -14.31 29.06 -5.66
C ILE A 183 -14.38 30.41 -4.94
N THR A 184 -13.83 30.49 -3.72
CA THR A 184 -13.85 31.71 -2.93
C THR A 184 -13.10 32.84 -3.65
N ALA A 185 -11.87 32.57 -4.12
CA ALA A 185 -11.06 33.54 -4.84
C ALA A 185 -11.75 34.00 -6.14
N ALA A 186 -12.34 33.07 -6.89
CA ALA A 186 -13.06 33.38 -8.13
C ALA A 186 -14.27 34.31 -7.91
N ILE A 187 -15.01 34.11 -6.81
CA ILE A 187 -16.15 34.97 -6.45
C ILE A 187 -15.66 36.34 -5.98
N GLU A 188 -14.61 36.40 -5.16
CA GLU A 188 -14.02 37.64 -4.62
C GLU A 188 -13.42 38.50 -5.76
N ASP A 189 -12.77 37.87 -6.74
CA ASP A 189 -12.20 38.55 -7.91
C ASP A 189 -13.25 38.91 -9.00
N GLY A 190 -14.51 38.53 -8.81
CA GLY A 190 -15.60 38.80 -9.74
C GLY A 190 -15.45 38.04 -11.07
N ALA A 191 -14.82 36.88 -11.06
CA ALA A 191 -14.57 36.06 -12.24
C ALA A 191 -15.90 35.61 -12.87
N ALA A 192 -16.01 35.72 -14.21
CA ALA A 192 -17.21 35.32 -14.95
C ALA A 192 -17.37 33.78 -14.91
N GLY A 193 -18.57 33.30 -14.53
CA GLY A 193 -18.86 31.87 -14.45
C GLY A 193 -20.14 31.59 -13.66
N ASP A 194 -20.68 30.38 -13.82
CA ASP A 194 -21.82 29.91 -13.01
C ASP A 194 -21.34 29.35 -11.66
N TRP A 195 -20.91 30.24 -10.78
CA TRP A 195 -20.39 29.89 -9.46
C TRP A 195 -21.44 29.27 -8.55
N ALA A 196 -22.72 29.60 -8.74
CA ALA A 196 -23.82 29.03 -7.96
C ALA A 196 -23.98 27.52 -8.24
N THR A 197 -23.92 27.09 -9.49
CA THR A 197 -23.94 25.68 -9.89
C THR A 197 -22.71 24.94 -9.38
N ILE A 198 -21.52 25.55 -9.51
CA ILE A 198 -20.25 24.96 -9.04
C ILE A 198 -20.28 24.80 -7.51
N GLU A 199 -20.75 25.80 -6.76
CA GLU A 199 -20.85 25.72 -5.30
C GLU A 199 -21.87 24.65 -4.87
N THR A 200 -22.99 24.53 -5.56
CA THR A 200 -24.00 23.49 -5.30
C THR A 200 -23.40 22.10 -5.49
N ALA A 201 -22.67 21.86 -6.58
CA ALA A 201 -21.99 20.61 -6.84
C ALA A 201 -20.92 20.30 -5.77
N TYR A 202 -20.14 21.31 -5.37
CA TYR A 202 -19.16 21.17 -4.29
C TYR A 202 -19.83 20.77 -2.97
N VAL A 203 -20.90 21.44 -2.55
CA VAL A 203 -21.63 21.16 -1.33
C VAL A 203 -22.21 19.74 -1.35
N ALA A 204 -22.75 19.30 -2.49
CA ALA A 204 -23.28 17.96 -2.68
C ALA A 204 -22.17 16.89 -2.52
N ALA A 205 -21.00 17.09 -3.14
CA ALA A 205 -19.86 16.18 -3.03
C ALA A 205 -19.35 16.10 -1.58
N VAL A 206 -19.17 17.24 -0.91
CA VAL A 206 -18.71 17.32 0.49
C VAL A 206 -19.73 16.71 1.46
N GLY A 207 -21.02 16.86 1.18
CA GLY A 207 -22.09 16.28 2.01
C GLY A 207 -21.97 14.75 2.11
N ARG A 208 -21.54 14.08 1.05
CA ARG A 208 -21.36 12.61 1.02
C ARG A 208 -20.17 12.12 1.88
N LEU A 209 -19.20 12.98 2.22
CA LEU A 209 -18.08 12.60 3.09
C LEU A 209 -18.52 12.09 4.47
N ARG A 210 -19.67 12.56 4.97
CA ARG A 210 -20.22 12.11 6.27
C ARG A 210 -20.67 10.66 6.27
N THR A 211 -21.10 10.16 5.13
CA THR A 211 -21.64 8.79 4.94
C THR A 211 -20.63 7.83 4.35
N ALA A 212 -19.53 8.33 3.75
CA ALA A 212 -18.48 7.55 3.16
C ALA A 212 -17.74 6.70 4.20
N LYS A 213 -17.71 5.38 3.98
CA LYS A 213 -17.04 4.41 4.86
C LYS A 213 -16.00 3.58 4.12
N SER A 214 -16.25 3.29 2.87
CA SER A 214 -15.38 2.46 2.04
C SER A 214 -14.35 3.29 1.28
N LYS A 215 -13.27 2.63 0.83
CA LYS A 215 -12.28 3.22 -0.05
C LYS A 215 -12.91 3.73 -1.34
N THR A 216 -13.82 2.94 -1.93
CA THR A 216 -14.54 3.28 -3.16
C THR A 216 -15.40 4.53 -3.01
N ASP A 217 -16.04 4.74 -1.85
CA ASP A 217 -16.81 5.97 -1.59
C ASP A 217 -15.91 7.19 -1.61
N PHE A 218 -14.74 7.11 -0.96
CA PHE A 218 -13.77 8.22 -0.94
C PHE A 218 -13.14 8.46 -2.30
N GLU A 219 -12.84 7.42 -3.10
CA GLU A 219 -12.33 7.55 -4.45
C GLU A 219 -13.32 8.26 -5.36
N ALA A 220 -14.60 7.86 -5.34
CA ALA A 220 -15.65 8.51 -6.12
C ALA A 220 -15.80 10.00 -5.77
N ILE A 221 -15.76 10.36 -4.48
CA ILE A 221 -15.83 11.75 -4.06
C ILE A 221 -14.57 12.53 -4.47
N LEU A 222 -13.39 11.90 -4.38
CA LEU A 222 -12.13 12.49 -4.81
C LEU A 222 -12.12 12.80 -6.29
N ASP A 223 -12.60 11.88 -7.12
CA ASP A 223 -12.66 12.05 -8.57
C ASP A 223 -13.60 13.21 -8.92
N GLU A 224 -14.77 13.30 -8.29
CA GLU A 224 -15.72 14.38 -8.51
C GLU A 224 -15.16 15.75 -8.07
N LEU A 225 -14.54 15.83 -6.89
CA LEU A 225 -13.88 17.05 -6.43
C LEU A 225 -12.70 17.43 -7.31
N SER A 226 -11.98 16.46 -7.89
CA SER A 226 -10.88 16.71 -8.83
C SER A 226 -11.39 17.28 -10.13
N LEU A 227 -12.50 16.76 -10.67
CA LEU A 227 -13.16 17.30 -11.86
C LEU A 227 -13.65 18.74 -11.62
N LEU A 228 -14.25 19.03 -10.47
CA LEU A 228 -14.65 20.39 -10.09
C LEU A 228 -13.46 21.34 -10.03
N ARG A 229 -12.34 20.90 -9.40
CA ARG A 229 -11.11 21.68 -9.33
C ARG A 229 -10.59 22.03 -10.73
N ASP A 230 -10.50 21.03 -11.60
CA ASP A 230 -9.96 21.18 -12.94
C ASP A 230 -10.90 22.05 -13.80
N GLY A 231 -12.22 21.93 -13.61
CA GLY A 231 -13.21 22.82 -14.23
C GLY A 231 -13.07 24.27 -13.78
N VAL A 232 -12.93 24.52 -12.49
CA VAL A 232 -12.71 25.88 -11.94
C VAL A 232 -11.40 26.47 -12.46
N LEU A 233 -10.31 25.69 -12.47
CA LEU A 233 -9.02 26.13 -12.99
C LEU A 233 -9.11 26.49 -14.47
N ASN A 234 -9.80 25.71 -15.28
CA ASN A 234 -10.00 26.01 -16.70
C ASN A 234 -10.76 27.32 -16.90
N ILE A 235 -11.84 27.57 -16.14
CA ILE A 235 -12.59 28.85 -16.21
C ILE A 235 -11.66 30.01 -15.86
N LEU A 236 -10.89 29.92 -14.81
CA LEU A 236 -9.98 30.98 -14.38
C LEU A 236 -8.84 31.20 -15.39
N GLN A 237 -8.28 30.14 -15.95
CA GLN A 237 -7.24 30.24 -16.98
C GLN A 237 -7.72 30.91 -18.25
N CYS A 238 -8.94 30.62 -18.73
CA CYS A 238 -9.53 31.27 -19.90
C CYS A 238 -9.75 32.78 -19.68
N GLN A 239 -9.92 33.21 -18.42
CA GLN A 239 -10.11 34.63 -18.09
C GLN A 239 -8.79 35.40 -17.89
N VAL A 240 -7.77 34.74 -17.34
CA VAL A 240 -6.43 35.32 -17.14
C VAL A 240 -5.64 35.39 -18.43
N PHE A 241 -5.92 34.46 -19.36
CA PHE A 241 -5.35 34.45 -20.72
C PHE A 241 -6.47 34.40 -21.74
N PRO A 242 -7.14 35.54 -22.03
CA PRO A 242 -7.99 35.60 -23.21
C PRO A 242 -7.14 35.20 -24.42
N GLN A 243 -7.61 34.25 -25.22
CA GLN A 243 -6.95 33.88 -26.46
C GLN A 243 -6.95 35.12 -27.34
N GLU A 244 -5.86 35.89 -27.30
CA GLU A 244 -5.54 36.82 -28.36
C GLU A 244 -5.17 36.00 -29.59
N SER A 245 -6.15 35.76 -30.44
CA SER A 245 -5.89 35.51 -31.84
C SER A 245 -5.30 36.79 -32.38
N ASP A 246 -4.07 36.72 -32.77
CA ASP A 246 -3.25 37.62 -33.59
C ASP A 246 -2.23 38.54 -32.90
N THR A 247 -1.00 38.24 -33.29
CA THR A 247 0.21 39.10 -33.48
C THR A 247 0.86 39.77 -32.26
N SER A 248 2.15 39.40 -32.17
CA SER A 248 3.32 40.22 -31.72
C SER A 248 3.63 40.35 -30.24
N ASP A 249 4.68 39.61 -29.89
CA ASP A 249 5.89 40.04 -29.18
C ASP A 249 5.77 41.12 -28.10
N SER A 250 6.00 40.70 -26.88
CA SER A 250 6.97 41.27 -25.94
C SER A 250 6.63 40.85 -24.50
N GLY A 251 7.70 40.40 -23.82
CA GLY A 251 7.65 39.81 -22.49
C GLY A 251 7.16 40.72 -21.37
N ILE A 252 6.43 40.10 -20.46
CA ILE A 252 6.42 40.56 -19.07
C ILE A 252 6.51 39.33 -18.17
N ARG A 253 7.62 39.24 -17.49
CA ARG A 253 7.85 38.29 -16.38
C ARG A 253 7.06 38.78 -15.18
N HIS A 254 6.05 38.06 -14.73
CA HIS A 254 5.53 38.19 -13.39
C HIS A 254 6.06 37.07 -12.50
N HIS A 255 6.97 37.46 -11.60
CA HIS A 255 7.37 36.72 -10.42
C HIS A 255 6.14 36.61 -9.49
N ILE A 256 5.60 35.41 -9.34
CA ILE A 256 4.76 35.10 -8.18
C ILE A 256 5.70 34.56 -7.09
N GLN A 257 6.10 35.43 -6.19
CA GLN A 257 6.70 35.06 -4.92
C GLN A 257 5.61 34.44 -4.03
N ASN A 258 5.68 33.13 -3.86
CA ASN A 258 4.86 32.46 -2.87
C ASN A 258 5.66 32.38 -1.57
N SER A 259 5.56 33.43 -0.76
CA SER A 259 6.01 33.42 0.64
C SER A 259 4.78 33.18 1.52
N ASN A 260 4.58 31.95 1.94
CA ASN A 260 3.84 31.66 3.16
C ASN A 260 4.54 30.51 3.87
N THR A 261 5.51 30.90 4.67
CA THR A 261 6.02 30.15 5.79
C THR A 261 5.05 30.35 6.94
N GLU A 262 4.11 29.47 7.13
CA GLU A 262 3.46 29.28 8.42
C GLU A 262 3.86 27.92 8.96
N SER A 263 4.72 28.00 9.97
CA SER A 263 5.11 26.94 10.87
C SER A 263 3.86 26.37 11.56
N ILE A 264 3.57 25.11 11.29
CA ILE A 264 2.68 24.34 12.16
C ILE A 264 3.58 23.66 13.19
N THR A 265 3.71 24.31 14.32
CA THR A 265 4.18 23.73 15.57
C THR A 265 3.01 22.95 16.19
N GLU A 266 3.38 21.80 16.79
CA GLU A 266 2.63 21.02 17.79
C GLU A 266 1.62 20.00 17.31
N LEU A 267 2.04 18.74 17.44
CA LEU A 267 1.61 17.83 18.52
C LEU A 267 2.52 16.60 18.52
N GLU A 268 3.48 16.60 19.43
CA GLU A 268 4.14 15.38 19.89
C GLU A 268 3.23 14.61 20.84
N PRO A 269 3.37 13.27 20.89
CA PRO A 269 3.44 12.62 22.19
C PRO A 269 4.82 12.02 22.39
N SER A 270 5.48 12.49 23.41
CA SER A 270 6.65 11.95 24.03
C SER A 270 6.47 10.47 24.40
N SER A 271 7.44 9.65 24.07
CA SER A 271 7.92 8.60 24.96
C SER A 271 9.39 8.38 24.69
N GLU A 272 10.17 8.86 25.62
CA GLU A 272 11.57 8.55 25.82
C GLU A 272 11.77 7.03 25.96
N MET A 273 12.72 6.50 25.22
CA MET A 273 13.54 5.39 25.69
C MET A 273 14.92 5.49 25.04
N GLU A 274 15.87 5.98 25.84
CA GLU A 274 17.29 5.79 25.59
C GLU A 274 17.60 4.32 25.37
N LEU A 275 18.43 4.01 24.41
CA LEU A 275 19.53 3.06 24.57
C LEU A 275 20.42 2.96 23.33
N GLY A 276 21.72 3.20 23.54
CA GLY A 276 22.75 2.44 22.84
C GLY A 276 23.28 3.06 21.55
N LYS A 277 24.34 3.87 21.71
CA LYS A 277 25.31 4.15 20.64
C LYS A 277 25.82 2.83 20.05
N THR A 278 25.43 2.53 18.83
CA THR A 278 26.20 1.64 17.97
C THR A 278 26.40 2.37 16.66
N THR A 279 27.65 2.63 16.35
CA THR A 279 28.15 3.19 15.11
C THR A 279 27.71 2.28 13.97
N VAL A 280 26.61 2.60 13.32
CA VAL A 280 26.21 1.98 12.07
C VAL A 280 26.75 2.87 10.96
N GLN A 281 27.76 2.34 10.29
CA GLN A 281 28.25 2.83 9.01
C GLN A 281 27.03 3.14 8.12
N ASN A 282 27.01 4.37 7.65
CA ASN A 282 26.14 4.86 6.61
C ASN A 282 26.32 4.00 5.34
N ARG A 283 25.64 2.85 5.27
CA ARG A 283 25.32 2.23 4.00
C ARG A 283 24.23 3.11 3.41
N SER A 284 24.65 4.01 2.53
CA SER A 284 23.76 4.59 1.54
C SER A 284 22.88 3.44 1.00
N LEU A 285 21.59 3.53 1.27
CA LEU A 285 20.59 2.80 0.51
C LEU A 285 20.81 3.27 -0.94
N GLN A 286 21.62 2.52 -1.68
CA GLN A 286 21.62 2.58 -3.12
C GLN A 286 20.18 2.31 -3.49
N ALA A 287 19.48 3.38 -3.88
CA ALA A 287 18.23 3.25 -4.61
C ALA A 287 18.47 2.15 -5.63
N GLU A 288 17.67 1.09 -5.58
CA GLU A 288 17.65 0.09 -6.65
C GLU A 288 17.52 0.89 -7.93
N THR A 289 18.60 0.94 -8.71
CA THR A 289 18.68 1.65 -9.97
C THR A 289 17.51 1.16 -10.80
N LEU A 290 16.54 2.05 -11.00
CA LEU A 290 15.42 1.81 -11.90
C LEU A 290 16.04 1.21 -13.17
N LYS A 291 15.70 -0.05 -13.51
CA LYS A 291 16.32 -0.80 -14.61
C LYS A 291 16.28 0.07 -15.86
N ALA A 292 17.43 0.41 -16.42
CA ALA A 292 17.51 1.17 -17.65
C ALA A 292 16.81 0.37 -18.75
N PHE A 293 15.88 1.00 -19.45
CA PHE A 293 15.16 0.36 -20.56
C PHE A 293 16.12 0.19 -21.75
N PRO A 294 15.96 -0.84 -22.60
CA PRO A 294 16.75 -0.96 -23.82
C PRO A 294 16.61 0.33 -24.67
N ILE A 295 17.73 0.90 -25.12
CA ILE A 295 17.72 2.17 -25.86
C ILE A 295 16.81 2.09 -27.10
N GLY A 296 16.77 0.95 -27.80
CA GLY A 296 15.89 0.75 -28.94
C GLY A 296 14.39 0.83 -28.61
N LEU A 297 13.99 0.57 -27.34
CA LEU A 297 12.62 0.77 -26.89
C LEU A 297 12.34 2.26 -26.69
N VAL A 298 13.30 2.99 -26.11
CA VAL A 298 13.20 4.44 -25.89
C VAL A 298 13.08 5.17 -27.22
N MET A 299 13.89 4.84 -28.22
CA MET A 299 13.86 5.45 -29.55
C MET A 299 12.55 5.18 -30.29
N ARG A 300 11.96 4.00 -30.13
CA ARG A 300 10.61 3.72 -30.69
C ARG A 300 9.49 4.46 -29.98
N ALA A 301 9.65 4.71 -28.68
CA ALA A 301 8.66 5.46 -27.90
C ALA A 301 8.75 6.97 -28.10
N CYS A 302 9.96 7.48 -28.35
CA CYS A 302 10.26 8.90 -28.44
C CYS A 302 11.14 9.17 -29.69
N PRO A 303 10.62 9.06 -30.93
CA PRO A 303 11.39 9.27 -32.13
C PRO A 303 11.86 10.72 -32.33
N GLU A 304 11.14 11.72 -31.81
CA GLU A 304 11.48 13.13 -31.99
C GLU A 304 12.87 13.51 -31.43
N ILE A 305 13.34 12.81 -30.38
CA ILE A 305 14.64 13.11 -29.77
C ILE A 305 15.82 12.75 -30.68
N GLU A 306 15.62 11.91 -31.68
CA GLU A 306 16.66 11.46 -32.60
C GLU A 306 17.33 12.63 -33.33
N SER A 307 16.53 13.62 -33.75
CA SER A 307 16.98 14.83 -34.44
C SER A 307 17.88 15.74 -33.58
N TYR A 308 17.87 15.56 -32.26
CA TYR A 308 18.72 16.31 -31.32
C TYR A 308 20.01 15.57 -30.95
N GLY A 309 20.21 14.38 -31.45
CA GLY A 309 21.43 13.60 -31.24
C GLY A 309 22.64 14.15 -31.95
N PRO A 310 23.87 13.81 -31.50
CA PRO A 310 25.09 14.18 -32.20
C PRO A 310 25.10 13.62 -33.64
N GLY A 311 25.12 14.51 -34.63
CA GLY A 311 25.01 14.11 -36.03
C GLY A 311 23.61 13.77 -36.53
N GLY A 312 22.56 14.07 -35.78
CA GLY A 312 21.17 13.81 -36.16
C GLY A 312 20.70 12.37 -35.88
N GLU A 313 21.48 11.60 -35.14
CA GLU A 313 21.15 10.22 -34.75
C GLU A 313 21.50 9.97 -33.28
N VAL A 314 20.77 9.05 -32.63
CA VAL A 314 21.03 8.58 -31.25
C VAL A 314 21.30 7.09 -31.31
N ARG A 315 22.56 6.68 -31.15
CA ARG A 315 23.00 5.27 -31.27
C ARG A 315 23.24 4.59 -29.91
N ASN A 316 23.55 5.40 -28.89
CA ASN A 316 23.91 4.89 -27.57
C ASN A 316 23.39 5.84 -26.46
N TRP A 317 23.52 5.40 -25.20
CA TRP A 317 23.06 6.15 -24.04
C TRP A 317 23.75 7.52 -23.88
N ARG A 318 25.01 7.63 -24.29
CA ARG A 318 25.76 8.90 -24.25
C ARG A 318 25.15 9.90 -25.22
N ASP A 319 24.76 9.45 -26.41
CA ASP A 319 24.12 10.31 -27.43
C ASP A 319 22.74 10.77 -26.94
N LEU A 320 21.98 9.87 -26.31
CA LEU A 320 20.67 10.21 -25.72
C LEU A 320 20.80 11.25 -24.61
N MET A 321 21.79 11.10 -23.70
CA MET A 321 22.05 12.10 -22.67
C MET A 321 22.48 13.45 -23.26
N SER A 322 23.28 13.47 -24.32
CA SER A 322 23.67 14.68 -25.03
C SER A 322 22.48 15.35 -25.70
N ALA A 323 21.61 14.57 -26.38
CA ALA A 323 20.37 15.04 -26.97
C ALA A 323 19.43 15.64 -25.91
N ALA A 324 19.30 15.00 -24.74
CA ALA A 324 18.46 15.46 -23.63
C ALA A 324 18.92 16.83 -23.09
N VAL A 325 20.23 17.10 -23.08
CA VAL A 325 20.76 18.43 -22.69
C VAL A 325 20.35 19.50 -23.69
N VAL A 326 20.33 19.20 -24.98
CA VAL A 326 19.89 20.11 -26.02
C VAL A 326 18.37 20.36 -25.89
N VAL A 327 17.60 19.27 -25.81
CA VAL A 327 16.13 19.29 -25.63
C VAL A 327 15.72 20.06 -24.37
N ARG A 328 16.50 19.94 -23.30
CA ARG A 328 16.29 20.72 -22.08
C ARG A 328 16.27 22.24 -22.39
N SER A 329 17.21 22.71 -23.18
CA SER A 329 17.31 24.12 -23.54
C SER A 329 16.16 24.57 -24.44
N THR A 330 15.75 23.73 -25.40
CA THR A 330 14.63 24.05 -26.31
C THR A 330 13.28 24.07 -25.59
N LEU A 331 13.08 23.23 -24.58
CA LEU A 331 11.86 23.19 -23.79
C LEU A 331 11.86 24.17 -22.59
N GLY A 332 12.88 25.02 -22.45
CA GLY A 332 12.98 26.01 -21.37
C GLY A 332 13.13 25.40 -19.97
N VAL A 333 13.64 24.16 -19.87
CA VAL A 333 13.87 23.49 -18.58
C VAL A 333 15.19 23.99 -17.99
N THR A 334 15.16 24.48 -16.73
CA THR A 334 16.35 24.99 -16.04
C THR A 334 17.39 23.90 -15.80
N ALA A 335 18.69 24.27 -15.79
CA ALA A 335 19.78 23.34 -15.52
C ALA A 335 19.63 22.66 -14.16
N SER A 336 19.20 23.41 -13.13
CA SER A 336 18.95 22.86 -11.79
C SER A 336 17.86 21.79 -11.77
N ALA A 337 16.72 22.02 -12.46
CA ALA A 337 15.64 21.04 -12.51
C ALA A 337 16.04 19.72 -13.20
N TYR A 338 16.89 19.81 -14.24
CA TYR A 338 17.43 18.62 -14.89
C TYR A 338 18.47 17.90 -14.02
N GLN A 339 19.32 18.65 -13.31
CA GLN A 339 20.30 18.09 -12.39
C GLN A 339 19.59 17.37 -11.22
N ASP A 340 18.57 17.99 -10.62
CA ASP A 340 17.74 17.38 -9.58
C ASP A 340 17.10 16.06 -10.06
N ALA A 341 16.72 16.00 -11.34
CA ALA A 341 16.18 14.78 -11.95
C ALA A 341 17.28 13.71 -12.11
N CYS A 342 18.48 14.08 -12.54
CA CYS A 342 19.61 13.17 -12.63
C CYS A 342 20.00 12.59 -11.26
N GLU A 343 19.97 13.40 -10.21
CA GLU A 343 20.24 12.94 -8.84
C GLU A 343 19.16 12.00 -8.29
N ALA A 344 17.89 12.26 -8.62
CA ALA A 344 16.75 11.50 -8.08
C ALA A 344 16.50 10.18 -8.81
N MET A 345 16.71 10.10 -10.13
CA MET A 345 16.35 8.93 -10.93
C MET A 345 17.49 8.37 -11.77
N GLY A 346 18.67 8.97 -11.71
CA GLY A 346 19.84 8.63 -12.52
C GLY A 346 19.87 9.36 -13.87
N PRO A 347 21.06 9.59 -14.46
CA PRO A 347 21.22 10.39 -15.67
C PRO A 347 20.53 9.77 -16.90
N GLU A 348 20.55 8.45 -17.03
CA GLU A 348 19.90 7.74 -18.12
C GLU A 348 18.38 7.89 -18.07
N ASN A 349 17.77 7.68 -16.90
CA ASN A 349 16.33 7.82 -16.70
C ASN A 349 15.86 9.28 -16.82
N ALA A 350 16.69 10.25 -16.39
CA ALA A 350 16.40 11.66 -16.59
C ALA A 350 16.41 12.03 -18.09
N ALA A 351 17.33 11.47 -18.88
CA ALA A 351 17.35 11.66 -20.34
C ALA A 351 16.12 11.04 -20.99
N VAL A 352 15.70 9.85 -20.58
CA VAL A 352 14.45 9.22 -21.05
C VAL A 352 13.21 10.05 -20.67
N ALA A 353 13.17 10.62 -19.45
CA ALA A 353 12.09 11.51 -19.05
C ALA A 353 12.03 12.78 -19.95
N MET A 354 13.18 13.36 -20.29
CA MET A 354 13.25 14.50 -21.21
C MET A 354 12.78 14.14 -22.61
N ALA A 355 13.17 12.95 -23.13
CA ALA A 355 12.69 12.45 -24.42
C ALA A 355 11.15 12.30 -24.43
N ALA A 356 10.60 11.74 -23.38
CA ALA A 356 9.16 11.56 -23.23
C ALA A 356 8.39 12.88 -23.05
N ILE A 357 9.01 13.89 -22.43
CA ILE A 357 8.46 15.25 -22.32
C ILE A 357 8.46 15.93 -23.69
N LEU A 358 9.51 15.78 -24.47
CA LEU A 358 9.58 16.31 -25.84
C LEU A 358 8.44 15.74 -26.70
N GLU A 359 8.27 14.43 -26.71
CA GLU A 359 7.22 13.74 -27.49
C GLU A 359 5.80 14.18 -27.10
N ARG A 360 5.64 14.74 -25.91
CA ARG A 360 4.37 15.26 -25.39
C ARG A 360 4.35 16.78 -25.28
N ALA A 361 5.30 17.48 -25.88
CA ALA A 361 5.44 18.93 -25.73
C ALA A 361 4.15 19.70 -26.10
N GLY A 362 3.41 19.23 -27.10
CA GLY A 362 2.10 19.81 -27.48
C GLY A 362 0.98 19.65 -26.43
N HIS A 363 1.19 18.83 -25.40
CA HIS A 363 0.20 18.56 -24.35
C HIS A 363 0.68 18.97 -22.94
N ILE A 364 1.88 19.54 -22.82
CA ILE A 364 2.50 19.91 -21.55
C ILE A 364 2.71 21.41 -21.50
N ASN A 365 1.94 22.11 -20.64
CA ASN A 365 2.03 23.55 -20.49
C ASN A 365 3.37 24.03 -19.91
N SER A 366 4.07 23.23 -19.12
CA SER A 366 5.38 23.56 -18.54
C SER A 366 6.26 22.32 -18.40
N ALA A 367 7.19 22.15 -19.34
CA ALA A 367 8.14 21.03 -19.33
C ALA A 367 8.98 20.98 -18.03
N GLY A 368 9.42 22.13 -17.53
CA GLY A 368 10.18 22.24 -16.29
C GLY A 368 9.35 21.88 -15.05
N GLY A 369 8.10 22.35 -14.98
CA GLY A 369 7.17 22.00 -13.91
C GLY A 369 6.84 20.51 -13.91
N TYR A 370 6.63 19.93 -15.09
CA TYR A 370 6.36 18.52 -15.25
C TYR A 370 7.55 17.65 -14.83
N LEU A 371 8.78 18.02 -15.25
CA LEU A 371 10.00 17.31 -14.84
C LEU A 371 10.18 17.33 -13.31
N ARG A 372 9.98 18.50 -12.66
CA ARG A 372 10.05 18.60 -11.18
C ARG A 372 9.03 17.70 -10.49
N ASN A 373 7.81 17.59 -11.03
CA ASN A 373 6.79 16.68 -10.50
C ASN A 373 7.25 15.22 -10.61
N LEU A 374 7.79 14.80 -11.77
CA LEU A 374 8.34 13.47 -11.95
C LEU A 374 9.51 13.19 -11.00
N THR A 375 10.40 14.17 -10.82
CA THR A 375 11.54 14.09 -9.87
C THR A 375 11.05 13.89 -8.44
N SER A 376 10.08 14.67 -8.00
CA SER A 376 9.49 14.55 -6.67
C SER A 376 8.82 13.19 -6.46
N ARG A 377 8.11 12.67 -7.45
CA ARG A 377 7.50 11.34 -7.41
C ARG A 377 8.55 10.23 -7.40
N SER A 378 9.66 10.40 -8.15
CA SER A 378 10.77 9.46 -8.15
C SER A 378 11.44 9.36 -6.78
N ARG A 379 11.68 10.50 -6.11
CA ARG A 379 12.22 10.54 -4.72
C ARG A 379 11.33 9.82 -3.71
N ARG A 380 10.02 9.77 -3.95
CA ARG A 380 9.06 9.04 -3.10
C ARG A 380 8.87 7.56 -3.51
N GLY A 381 9.56 7.10 -4.56
CA GLY A 381 9.38 5.75 -5.10
C GLY A 381 8.02 5.50 -5.79
N GLU A 382 7.29 6.58 -6.11
CA GLU A 382 5.95 6.54 -6.72
C GLU A 382 5.98 6.65 -8.25
N PHE A 383 7.16 6.74 -8.84
CA PHE A 383 7.32 6.96 -10.28
C PHE A 383 8.12 5.85 -10.95
N SER A 384 7.59 5.37 -12.07
CA SER A 384 8.27 4.45 -12.99
C SER A 384 8.11 4.95 -14.41
N LEU A 385 9.22 4.96 -15.17
CA LEU A 385 9.23 5.34 -16.59
C LEU A 385 8.50 4.35 -17.50
N GLY A 386 8.38 3.09 -17.09
CA GLY A 386 7.78 2.03 -17.89
C GLY A 386 6.38 2.35 -18.43
N PRO A 387 5.42 2.70 -17.58
CA PRO A 387 4.07 3.05 -18.02
C PRO A 387 4.03 4.24 -18.99
N MET A 388 4.93 5.23 -18.79
CA MET A 388 5.03 6.40 -19.66
C MET A 388 5.53 6.03 -21.06
N LEU A 389 6.59 5.22 -21.17
CA LEU A 389 7.11 4.72 -22.42
C LEU A 389 6.10 3.82 -23.15
N MET A 390 5.41 2.94 -22.42
CA MET A 390 4.38 2.07 -23.00
C MET A 390 3.19 2.86 -23.56
N ALA A 391 2.79 3.94 -22.88
CA ALA A 391 1.74 4.83 -23.38
C ALA A 391 2.15 5.53 -24.69
N LEU A 392 3.41 6.00 -24.78
CA LEU A 392 3.95 6.62 -25.99
C LEU A 392 4.08 5.62 -27.14
N LEU A 393 4.57 4.40 -26.87
CA LEU A 393 4.63 3.34 -27.89
C LEU A 393 3.25 3.02 -28.46
N LYS A 394 2.22 2.97 -27.61
CA LYS A 394 0.84 2.72 -28.03
C LYS A 394 0.27 3.89 -28.86
N ALA A 395 0.58 5.13 -28.50
CA ALA A 395 0.20 6.30 -29.25
C ALA A 395 0.86 6.34 -30.65
N ASN A 396 2.16 6.07 -30.72
CA ASN A 396 2.94 6.10 -31.96
C ASN A 396 2.64 4.90 -32.88
N SER A 397 2.24 3.75 -32.32
CA SER A 397 1.81 2.58 -33.13
C SER A 397 0.41 2.78 -33.75
N GLY A 398 -0.48 3.53 -33.09
CA GLY A 398 -1.82 3.82 -33.60
C GLY A 398 -1.87 4.87 -34.72
N GLY A 399 -0.83 5.73 -34.83
CA GLY A 399 -0.71 6.75 -35.89
C GLY A 399 -0.29 6.20 -37.25
N LYS A 400 0.41 5.05 -37.29
CA LYS A 400 0.87 4.42 -38.54
C LYS A 400 -0.18 3.57 -39.27
N MET A 401 -1.36 3.37 -38.70
CA MET A 401 -2.46 2.64 -39.37
C MET A 401 -3.53 3.55 -40.01
N ARG A 402 -3.31 4.87 -40.10
CA ARG A 402 -4.23 5.83 -40.71
C ARG A 402 -3.56 6.74 -41.74
N ALA A 403 -2.48 6.32 -42.38
CA ALA A 403 -1.88 6.97 -43.54
C ALA A 403 -1.87 5.99 -44.73
#